data_ea317315de8a6aee061e96f5be104377
#
_entry.id   ea317315de8a6aee061e96f5be104377
#
_cell.length_a   1.000
_cell.length_b   1.000
_cell.length_c   1.000
_cell.angle_alpha   90.00
_cell.angle_beta   90.00
_cell.angle_gamma   90.00
#
_symmetry.space_group_name_H-M   'P 1'
#
loop_
_entity.id
_entity.type
_entity.pdbx_description
1 polymer ?
#
loop_
_entity_poly.entity_id
_entity_poly.type
_entity_poly.pdbx_seq_one_letter_code
_entity_poly.pdbx_strand_id
1 'polypeptide(L)'
;MPTTTGTAISDDIYGYNFVTRGAVSWDREVWVGGENKGDSGHGTHVAGTVAAVNNNGVGVCGVAGGTGRNDGVKLMSCQIFSGNDATSGAITTSAEAIKYAADNGAVIIQCSFGSKAGTYTSDSAYERGSGVQYNAIKYFIESQNCDAVDGGVVIFAAGNDATAMSGYPGAYHDYISVTSFSPDYLPAYYTNYGPGCNISAPGGDYKISADAAKTYAEVLSTVPSELSEYNGADYGFMQGTSMACPHVSGVAALGLSYALEKGKKFTLDEFKTMILTSVNDMETYLDGSKTGLVLADYRKKMGTGSIDAYQLLMQVEGTPCLRAKVGTKQLVALTKYFGGSASNLTYLRVEMTRENMDKLGITEAPSISYGKLMIHCTKPGVAKISVTAIAGGGSVGGGSSMGGQEITKEFAVIARATENANGGWL
;
A
#
# COMPACT_ATOMS: atom_id res chain seq x y z
N MET A 1 -23.88 -14.89 -8.00
CA MET A 1 -25.07 -14.75 -8.87
C MET A 1 -26.30 -14.85 -8.01
N PRO A 2 -27.24 -13.97 -8.10
CA PRO A 2 -28.52 -14.33 -7.58
C PRO A 2 -28.98 -15.52 -8.42
N THR A 3 -28.99 -16.68 -7.84
CA THR A 3 -29.73 -17.77 -8.40
C THR A 3 -31.17 -17.29 -8.45
N THR A 4 -31.81 -17.44 -9.55
CA THR A 4 -33.23 -17.14 -9.76
C THR A 4 -34.18 -17.82 -8.77
N THR A 5 -33.66 -18.47 -7.75
CA THR A 5 -34.38 -19.23 -6.72
C THR A 5 -34.22 -18.70 -5.31
N GLY A 6 -33.47 -17.61 -5.06
CA GLY A 6 -33.40 -16.98 -3.74
C GLY A 6 -32.81 -17.84 -2.59
N THR A 7 -32.19 -18.96 -2.90
CA THR A 7 -31.45 -19.75 -1.91
C THR A 7 -30.05 -19.20 -1.81
N ALA A 8 -29.70 -18.57 -0.67
CA ALA A 8 -28.30 -18.33 -0.32
C ALA A 8 -27.53 -19.62 -0.51
N ILE A 9 -26.41 -19.58 -1.24
CA ILE A 9 -25.52 -20.72 -1.36
C ILE A 9 -24.94 -20.90 0.04
N SER A 10 -25.30 -21.96 0.73
CA SER A 10 -24.90 -22.21 2.13
C SER A 10 -23.37 -22.36 2.32
N ASP A 11 -22.64 -22.35 1.22
CA ASP A 11 -21.20 -22.66 1.15
C ASP A 11 -20.31 -21.40 1.10
N ASP A 12 -20.91 -20.18 1.05
CA ASP A 12 -20.18 -18.91 0.86
C ASP A 12 -19.63 -18.27 2.15
N ILE A 13 -19.81 -18.90 3.30
CA ILE A 13 -19.47 -18.31 4.61
C ILE A 13 -17.98 -17.95 4.70
N TYR A 14 -17.10 -18.74 4.04
CA TYR A 14 -15.64 -18.55 4.04
C TYR A 14 -15.10 -18.14 2.68
N GLY A 15 -15.94 -17.86 1.68
CA GLY A 15 -15.60 -17.59 0.30
C GLY A 15 -16.06 -18.69 -0.66
N TYR A 16 -15.69 -18.53 -1.93
CA TYR A 16 -16.14 -19.45 -2.99
C TYR A 16 -14.98 -19.89 -3.90
N ASN A 17 -14.94 -21.17 -4.25
CA ASN A 17 -13.99 -21.72 -5.21
C ASN A 17 -14.59 -21.70 -6.62
N PHE A 18 -14.08 -20.83 -7.48
CA PHE A 18 -14.55 -20.63 -8.86
C PHE A 18 -13.99 -21.67 -9.83
N VAL A 19 -13.01 -22.48 -9.41
CA VAL A 19 -12.46 -23.58 -10.19
C VAL A 19 -13.36 -24.80 -10.06
N THR A 20 -13.60 -25.25 -8.83
CA THR A 20 -14.38 -26.45 -8.52
C THR A 20 -15.88 -26.22 -8.35
N ARG A 21 -16.31 -24.93 -8.32
CA ARG A 21 -17.71 -24.52 -8.18
C ARG A 21 -18.35 -24.92 -6.86
N GLY A 22 -17.67 -24.61 -5.75
CA GLY A 22 -18.14 -24.96 -4.40
C GLY A 22 -17.45 -24.18 -3.31
N ALA A 23 -17.42 -24.73 -2.11
CA ALA A 23 -16.70 -24.15 -0.99
C ALA A 23 -15.20 -24.01 -1.28
N VAL A 24 -14.55 -23.02 -0.64
CA VAL A 24 -13.09 -22.91 -0.66
C VAL A 24 -12.48 -24.22 -0.22
N SER A 25 -11.53 -24.75 -0.98
CA SER A 25 -10.89 -26.02 -0.74
C SER A 25 -9.37 -25.87 -0.64
N TRP A 26 -8.77 -26.85 -0.01
CA TRP A 26 -7.32 -27.02 0.08
C TRP A 26 -6.93 -28.37 -0.49
N ASP A 27 -6.24 -28.37 -1.64
CA ASP A 27 -5.71 -29.57 -2.26
C ASP A 27 -4.32 -29.85 -1.70
N ARG A 28 -4.19 -30.95 -0.97
CA ARG A 28 -2.93 -31.36 -0.36
C ARG A 28 -1.82 -31.46 -1.40
N GLU A 29 -0.59 -31.16 -0.97
CA GLU A 29 0.60 -31.35 -1.79
C GLU A 29 0.69 -32.76 -2.37
N VAL A 30 0.87 -32.83 -3.69
CA VAL A 30 1.17 -34.05 -4.43
C VAL A 30 2.38 -33.77 -5.30
N TRP A 31 3.52 -34.36 -4.98
CA TRP A 31 4.76 -34.17 -5.72
C TRP A 31 4.84 -35.12 -6.91
N VAL A 32 4.84 -34.60 -8.13
CA VAL A 32 4.95 -35.36 -9.38
C VAL A 32 6.09 -34.77 -10.21
N GLY A 33 7.13 -35.56 -10.49
CA GLY A 33 8.28 -35.10 -11.25
C GLY A 33 9.09 -33.99 -10.61
N GLY A 34 9.01 -33.83 -9.28
CA GLY A 34 9.69 -32.76 -8.53
C GLY A 34 8.91 -31.46 -8.44
N GLU A 35 7.67 -31.42 -8.94
CA GLU A 35 6.78 -30.26 -8.85
C GLU A 35 5.61 -30.56 -7.90
N ASN A 36 5.27 -29.60 -7.03
CA ASN A 36 4.04 -29.67 -6.27
C ASN A 36 2.83 -29.43 -7.18
N LYS A 37 1.88 -30.36 -7.14
CA LYS A 37 0.63 -30.29 -7.91
C LYS A 37 -0.59 -29.98 -7.03
N GLY A 38 -0.41 -29.79 -5.74
CA GLY A 38 -1.43 -29.27 -4.83
C GLY A 38 -1.41 -27.74 -4.74
N ASP A 39 -2.17 -27.19 -3.82
CA ASP A 39 -2.23 -25.75 -3.56
C ASP A 39 -0.93 -25.22 -2.92
N SER A 40 -0.59 -23.97 -3.21
CA SER A 40 0.70 -23.38 -2.84
C SER A 40 0.68 -22.56 -1.55
N GLY A 41 -0.47 -22.38 -0.90
CA GLY A 41 -0.61 -21.47 0.23
C GLY A 41 -0.47 -19.96 -0.10
N HIS A 42 -0.23 -19.62 -1.36
CA HIS A 42 -0.02 -18.23 -1.82
C HIS A 42 -1.16 -17.30 -1.41
N GLY A 43 -2.42 -17.69 -1.60
CA GLY A 43 -3.59 -16.89 -1.22
C GLY A 43 -3.68 -16.66 0.29
N THR A 44 -3.32 -17.66 1.11
CA THR A 44 -3.28 -17.54 2.58
C THR A 44 -2.23 -16.53 3.02
N HIS A 45 -1.04 -16.56 2.40
CA HIS A 45 0.03 -15.61 2.67
C HIS A 45 -0.38 -14.17 2.33
N VAL A 46 -0.96 -13.99 1.15
CA VAL A 46 -1.49 -12.69 0.68
C VAL A 46 -2.59 -12.17 1.62
N ALA A 47 -3.52 -13.02 2.02
CA ALA A 47 -4.61 -12.68 2.94
C ALA A 47 -4.08 -12.25 4.32
N GLY A 48 -3.08 -12.95 4.85
CA GLY A 48 -2.43 -12.62 6.12
C GLY A 48 -1.74 -11.25 6.08
N THR A 49 -1.08 -10.92 4.98
CA THR A 49 -0.46 -9.60 4.80
C THR A 49 -1.50 -8.47 4.88
N VAL A 50 -2.71 -8.67 4.33
CA VAL A 50 -3.80 -7.68 4.44
C VAL A 50 -4.40 -7.65 5.84
N ALA A 51 -4.76 -8.82 6.41
CA ALA A 51 -5.77 -8.89 7.47
C ALA A 51 -5.47 -9.87 8.61
N ALA A 52 -4.22 -10.38 8.77
CA ALA A 52 -3.89 -11.13 9.98
C ALA A 52 -4.23 -10.28 11.22
N VAL A 53 -4.88 -10.90 12.21
CA VAL A 53 -5.45 -10.19 13.36
C VAL A 53 -4.35 -9.57 14.21
N ASN A 54 -4.42 -8.26 14.45
CA ASN A 54 -3.46 -7.51 15.25
C ASN A 54 -3.80 -7.61 16.76
N ASN A 55 -2.82 -7.34 17.62
CA ASN A 55 -2.97 -7.29 19.08
C ASN A 55 -3.52 -8.57 19.74
N ASN A 56 -3.43 -9.71 19.11
CA ASN A 56 -3.86 -10.99 19.65
C ASN A 56 -2.72 -11.76 20.36
N GLY A 57 -1.49 -11.26 20.31
CA GLY A 57 -0.31 -11.90 20.91
C GLY A 57 0.16 -13.13 20.15
N VAL A 58 -0.30 -13.37 18.92
CA VAL A 58 -0.02 -14.54 18.11
C VAL A 58 0.49 -14.14 16.71
N GLY A 59 1.59 -14.70 16.29
CA GLY A 59 2.11 -14.67 14.91
C GLY A 59 2.39 -13.28 14.37
N VAL A 60 1.76 -12.94 13.25
CA VAL A 60 2.00 -11.73 12.46
C VAL A 60 0.85 -10.73 12.56
N CYS A 61 1.11 -9.49 12.16
CA CYS A 61 0.12 -8.43 12.03
C CYS A 61 -0.18 -8.18 10.54
N GLY A 62 -1.44 -8.18 10.17
CA GLY A 62 -1.89 -7.68 8.86
C GLY A 62 -1.93 -6.16 8.83
N VAL A 63 -1.73 -5.55 7.66
CA VAL A 63 -1.76 -4.08 7.50
C VAL A 63 -3.09 -3.49 8.00
N ALA A 64 -4.21 -4.17 7.72
CA ALA A 64 -5.56 -3.79 8.13
C ALA A 64 -6.21 -4.81 9.09
N GLY A 65 -5.40 -5.47 9.92
CA GLY A 65 -5.83 -6.55 10.84
C GLY A 65 -6.61 -6.07 12.07
N GLY A 66 -6.91 -4.79 12.19
CA GLY A 66 -7.70 -4.21 13.29
C GLY A 66 -6.94 -4.07 14.59
N THR A 67 -7.67 -4.01 15.71
CA THR A 67 -7.12 -3.81 17.07
C THR A 67 -7.17 -5.06 17.95
N GLY A 68 -7.51 -6.23 17.40
CA GLY A 68 -7.73 -7.46 18.15
C GLY A 68 -9.16 -7.62 18.69
N ARG A 69 -10.08 -6.75 18.31
CA ARG A 69 -11.49 -6.75 18.73
C ARG A 69 -12.45 -7.19 17.62
N ASN A 70 -11.97 -7.95 16.65
CA ASN A 70 -12.72 -8.35 15.44
C ASN A 70 -13.18 -7.16 14.58
N ASP A 71 -12.43 -6.09 14.60
CA ASP A 71 -12.63 -4.80 13.91
C ASP A 71 -11.69 -4.63 12.70
N GLY A 72 -10.92 -5.63 12.34
CA GLY A 72 -10.12 -5.66 11.12
C GLY A 72 -10.96 -5.73 9.85
N VAL A 73 -10.32 -5.46 8.71
CA VAL A 73 -10.95 -5.58 7.39
C VAL A 73 -11.49 -7.00 7.19
N LYS A 74 -12.65 -7.10 6.54
CA LYS A 74 -13.24 -8.39 6.18
C LYS A 74 -12.73 -8.83 4.82
N LEU A 75 -12.36 -10.11 4.73
CA LEU A 75 -11.90 -10.74 3.50
C LEU A 75 -13.04 -11.55 2.87
N MET A 76 -13.17 -11.40 1.56
CA MET A 76 -13.97 -12.27 0.71
C MET A 76 -13.00 -13.13 -0.09
N SER A 77 -12.89 -14.40 0.25
CA SER A 77 -11.98 -15.33 -0.42
C SER A 77 -12.59 -15.83 -1.72
N CYS A 78 -11.99 -15.44 -2.84
CA CYS A 78 -12.37 -15.88 -4.17
C CYS A 78 -11.25 -16.78 -4.73
N GLN A 79 -11.39 -18.09 -4.58
CA GLN A 79 -10.36 -19.04 -5.03
C GLN A 79 -10.46 -19.23 -6.53
N ILE A 80 -9.42 -18.81 -7.24
CA ILE A 80 -9.30 -18.88 -8.71
C ILE A 80 -8.17 -19.81 -9.16
N PHE A 81 -7.39 -20.33 -8.22
CA PHE A 81 -6.37 -21.34 -8.44
C PHE A 81 -6.69 -22.56 -7.57
N SER A 82 -6.52 -23.73 -8.12
CA SER A 82 -6.76 -24.98 -7.39
C SER A 82 -5.92 -26.10 -8.03
N GLY A 83 -4.98 -26.62 -7.31
CA GLY A 83 -4.13 -27.77 -7.61
C GLY A 83 -3.91 -28.06 -9.09
N ASN A 84 -4.40 -29.20 -9.54
CA ASN A 84 -4.22 -29.70 -10.91
C ASN A 84 -5.39 -29.42 -11.85
N ASP A 85 -6.35 -28.59 -11.47
CA ASP A 85 -7.49 -28.32 -12.33
C ASP A 85 -7.10 -27.53 -13.58
N ALA A 86 -7.53 -27.96 -14.75
CA ALA A 86 -7.21 -27.35 -16.04
C ALA A 86 -7.81 -25.94 -16.21
N THR A 87 -8.80 -25.57 -15.41
CA THR A 87 -9.42 -24.23 -15.39
C THR A 87 -8.79 -23.29 -14.35
N SER A 88 -7.84 -23.79 -13.58
CA SER A 88 -7.10 -23.01 -12.59
C SER A 88 -6.43 -21.80 -13.23
N GLY A 89 -6.71 -20.60 -12.69
CA GLY A 89 -6.16 -19.34 -13.20
C GLY A 89 -6.70 -18.89 -14.56
N ALA A 90 -7.74 -19.51 -15.10
CA ALA A 90 -8.34 -19.10 -16.37
C ALA A 90 -8.92 -17.67 -16.28
N ILE A 91 -8.87 -16.94 -17.39
CA ILE A 91 -9.41 -15.56 -17.48
C ILE A 91 -10.91 -15.54 -17.13
N THR A 92 -11.66 -16.55 -17.58
CA THR A 92 -13.09 -16.69 -17.25
C THR A 92 -13.33 -16.91 -15.77
N THR A 93 -12.53 -17.74 -15.11
CA THR A 93 -12.60 -18.01 -13.67
C THR A 93 -12.36 -16.73 -12.86
N SER A 94 -11.33 -15.97 -13.21
CA SER A 94 -11.05 -14.68 -12.55
C SER A 94 -12.16 -13.64 -12.81
N ALA A 95 -12.73 -13.61 -14.02
CA ALA A 95 -13.83 -12.70 -14.34
C ALA A 95 -15.10 -12.99 -13.53
N GLU A 96 -15.44 -14.27 -13.35
CA GLU A 96 -16.57 -14.69 -12.51
C GLU A 96 -16.34 -14.34 -11.04
N ALA A 97 -15.12 -14.56 -10.53
CA ALA A 97 -14.74 -14.19 -9.17
C ALA A 97 -14.84 -12.68 -8.92
N ILE A 98 -14.37 -11.86 -9.85
CA ILE A 98 -14.45 -10.40 -9.78
C ILE A 98 -15.92 -9.94 -9.80
N LYS A 99 -16.73 -10.53 -10.69
CA LYS A 99 -18.15 -10.20 -10.73
C LYS A 99 -18.85 -10.60 -9.43
N TYR A 100 -18.57 -11.77 -8.89
CA TYR A 100 -19.09 -12.19 -7.59
C TYR A 100 -18.71 -11.22 -6.48
N ALA A 101 -17.44 -10.80 -6.42
CA ALA A 101 -16.98 -9.82 -5.44
C ALA A 101 -17.76 -8.49 -5.55
N ALA A 102 -18.00 -8.02 -6.79
CA ALA A 102 -18.80 -6.84 -7.05
C ALA A 102 -20.24 -7.00 -6.53
N ASP A 103 -20.91 -8.09 -6.89
CA ASP A 103 -22.30 -8.37 -6.52
C ASP A 103 -22.50 -8.55 -5.01
N ASN A 104 -21.42 -8.90 -4.27
CA ASN A 104 -21.44 -9.11 -2.83
C ASN A 104 -20.78 -7.98 -2.02
N GLY A 105 -20.55 -6.81 -2.65
CA GLY A 105 -20.19 -5.59 -1.94
C GLY A 105 -18.72 -5.44 -1.55
N ALA A 106 -17.81 -6.18 -2.18
CA ALA A 106 -16.39 -5.91 -2.04
C ALA A 106 -16.05 -4.54 -2.62
N VAL A 107 -15.27 -3.73 -1.91
CA VAL A 107 -14.89 -2.37 -2.33
C VAL A 107 -13.48 -2.32 -2.90
N ILE A 108 -12.63 -3.27 -2.50
CA ILE A 108 -11.27 -3.43 -3.01
C ILE A 108 -11.14 -4.84 -3.57
N ILE A 109 -10.61 -4.98 -4.78
CA ILE A 109 -10.10 -6.26 -5.26
C ILE A 109 -8.57 -6.26 -5.23
N GLN A 110 -8.03 -7.27 -4.54
CA GLN A 110 -6.61 -7.50 -4.39
C GLN A 110 -6.21 -8.69 -5.28
N CYS A 111 -5.35 -8.44 -6.26
CA CYS A 111 -5.04 -9.39 -7.33
C CYS A 111 -3.53 -9.64 -7.42
N SER A 112 -3.03 -10.63 -6.66
CA SER A 112 -1.63 -11.06 -6.74
C SER A 112 -1.41 -12.05 -7.88
N PHE A 113 -1.93 -11.74 -9.05
CA PHE A 113 -1.80 -12.52 -10.28
C PHE A 113 -1.85 -11.61 -11.52
N GLY A 114 -1.48 -12.13 -12.67
CA GLY A 114 -1.52 -11.42 -13.94
C GLY A 114 -0.88 -12.22 -15.06
N SER A 115 -0.93 -11.69 -16.28
CA SER A 115 -0.21 -12.23 -17.42
C SER A 115 1.26 -11.83 -17.35
N LYS A 116 2.13 -12.67 -17.91
CA LYS A 116 3.54 -12.33 -18.10
C LYS A 116 3.67 -11.00 -18.85
N ALA A 117 4.62 -10.16 -18.42
CA ALA A 117 4.90 -8.89 -19.08
C ALA A 117 5.19 -9.11 -20.59
N GLY A 118 4.58 -8.27 -21.44
CA GLY A 118 4.67 -8.40 -22.89
C GLY A 118 3.59 -9.28 -23.55
N THR A 119 2.78 -10.01 -22.79
CA THR A 119 1.61 -10.73 -23.33
C THR A 119 0.64 -9.76 -24.01
N TYR A 120 0.38 -8.64 -23.34
CA TYR A 120 -0.30 -7.47 -23.90
C TYR A 120 0.64 -6.27 -23.80
N THR A 121 0.66 -5.42 -24.81
CA THR A 121 1.53 -4.24 -24.89
C THR A 121 0.76 -2.93 -24.97
N SER A 122 -0.57 -2.98 -24.87
CA SER A 122 -1.45 -1.81 -24.79
C SER A 122 -2.78 -2.17 -24.18
N ASP A 123 -3.47 -1.18 -23.63
CA ASP A 123 -4.83 -1.33 -23.07
C ASP A 123 -5.79 -1.93 -24.07
N SER A 124 -5.79 -1.44 -25.32
CA SER A 124 -6.66 -1.97 -26.36
C SER A 124 -6.33 -3.41 -26.78
N ALA A 125 -5.08 -3.86 -26.62
CA ALA A 125 -4.73 -5.27 -26.83
C ALA A 125 -5.28 -6.14 -25.70
N TYR A 126 -5.19 -5.68 -24.45
CA TYR A 126 -5.78 -6.35 -23.29
C TYR A 126 -7.31 -6.41 -23.36
N GLU A 127 -7.97 -5.30 -23.67
CA GLU A 127 -9.44 -5.24 -23.84
C GLU A 127 -9.96 -6.25 -24.86
N ARG A 128 -9.26 -6.39 -26.00
CA ARG A 128 -9.62 -7.37 -27.03
C ARG A 128 -9.27 -8.81 -26.66
N GLY A 129 -8.11 -9.01 -26.02
CA GLY A 129 -7.60 -10.36 -25.74
C GLY A 129 -8.18 -10.96 -24.46
N SER A 130 -8.58 -10.13 -23.49
CA SER A 130 -9.15 -10.53 -22.19
C SER A 130 -10.47 -9.83 -21.90
N GLY A 131 -11.30 -9.60 -22.90
CA GLY A 131 -12.53 -8.80 -22.80
C GLY A 131 -13.48 -9.24 -21.70
N VAL A 132 -13.56 -10.53 -21.40
CA VAL A 132 -14.42 -11.03 -20.30
C VAL A 132 -13.90 -10.53 -18.94
N GLN A 133 -12.60 -10.62 -18.69
CA GLN A 133 -11.97 -10.14 -17.46
C GLN A 133 -12.04 -8.60 -17.38
N TYR A 134 -11.72 -7.91 -18.45
CA TYR A 134 -11.82 -6.46 -18.54
C TYR A 134 -13.24 -5.97 -18.20
N ASN A 135 -14.27 -6.57 -18.81
CA ASN A 135 -15.66 -6.19 -18.53
C ASN A 135 -16.08 -6.48 -17.08
N ALA A 136 -15.58 -7.56 -16.48
CA ALA A 136 -15.85 -7.86 -15.07
C ALA A 136 -15.19 -6.83 -14.14
N ILE A 137 -13.95 -6.42 -14.43
CA ILE A 137 -13.27 -5.37 -13.64
C ILE A 137 -13.95 -4.02 -13.84
N LYS A 138 -14.32 -3.67 -15.07
CA LYS A 138 -15.07 -2.45 -15.36
C LYS A 138 -16.38 -2.42 -14.58
N TYR A 139 -17.14 -3.52 -14.60
CA TYR A 139 -18.36 -3.67 -13.81
C TYR A 139 -18.09 -3.48 -12.31
N PHE A 140 -17.00 -4.07 -11.78
CA PHE A 140 -16.61 -3.87 -10.38
C PHE A 140 -16.34 -2.39 -10.07
N ILE A 141 -15.57 -1.70 -10.92
CA ILE A 141 -15.28 -0.26 -10.73
C ILE A 141 -16.56 0.57 -10.71
N GLU A 142 -17.47 0.34 -11.66
CA GLU A 142 -18.65 1.17 -11.87
C GLU A 142 -19.81 0.85 -10.91
N SER A 143 -19.88 -0.38 -10.37
CA SER A 143 -21.00 -0.82 -9.54
C SER A 143 -20.80 -0.60 -8.05
N GLN A 144 -19.54 -0.35 -7.60
CA GLN A 144 -19.29 -0.16 -6.17
C GLN A 144 -19.56 1.27 -5.73
N ASN A 145 -20.27 1.38 -4.62
CA ASN A 145 -20.59 2.64 -3.97
C ASN A 145 -20.75 2.38 -2.48
N CYS A 146 -19.75 2.76 -1.69
CA CYS A 146 -19.81 2.69 -0.24
C CYS A 146 -19.75 4.10 0.38
N ASP A 147 -19.94 4.20 1.69
CA ASP A 147 -19.95 5.49 2.39
C ASP A 147 -18.58 6.19 2.43
N ALA A 148 -17.50 5.53 1.98
CA ALA A 148 -16.15 6.08 1.95
C ALA A 148 -15.65 6.41 0.54
N VAL A 149 -16.11 5.69 -0.50
CA VAL A 149 -15.66 5.90 -1.87
C VAL A 149 -16.73 5.54 -2.88
N ASP A 150 -16.81 6.30 -3.98
CA ASP A 150 -17.60 5.98 -5.16
C ASP A 150 -16.74 5.24 -6.17
N GLY A 151 -17.01 3.95 -6.36
CA GLY A 151 -16.29 3.08 -7.29
C GLY A 151 -15.39 2.05 -6.60
N GLY A 152 -15.09 0.96 -7.31
CA GLY A 152 -14.26 -0.14 -6.83
C GLY A 152 -12.76 0.11 -7.00
N VAL A 153 -11.98 -0.11 -5.97
CA VAL A 153 -10.51 0.03 -5.99
C VAL A 153 -9.87 -1.26 -6.50
N VAL A 154 -9.07 -1.16 -7.56
CA VAL A 154 -8.47 -2.32 -8.25
C VAL A 154 -6.95 -2.27 -8.10
N ILE A 155 -6.37 -3.31 -7.49
CA ILE A 155 -4.94 -3.36 -7.19
C ILE A 155 -4.35 -4.69 -7.65
N PHE A 156 -3.32 -4.64 -8.50
CA PHE A 156 -2.62 -5.78 -9.08
C PHE A 156 -1.14 -5.79 -8.75
N ALA A 157 -0.57 -6.98 -8.70
CA ALA A 157 0.87 -7.17 -8.73
C ALA A 157 1.43 -6.82 -10.13
N ALA A 158 2.59 -6.15 -10.19
CA ALA A 158 3.21 -5.72 -11.46
C ALA A 158 3.83 -6.89 -12.25
N GLY A 159 4.13 -7.99 -11.60
CA GLY A 159 4.80 -9.17 -12.18
C GLY A 159 6.25 -9.33 -11.75
N ASN A 160 6.78 -10.54 -11.95
CA ASN A 160 8.08 -10.98 -11.43
C ASN A 160 9.05 -11.39 -12.55
N ASP A 161 8.96 -10.74 -13.71
CA ASP A 161 9.74 -11.07 -14.91
C ASP A 161 11.05 -10.25 -15.02
N ALA A 162 11.36 -9.37 -14.04
CA ALA A 162 12.46 -8.40 -14.10
C ALA A 162 12.43 -7.56 -15.41
N THR A 163 11.24 -7.19 -15.86
CA THR A 163 11.00 -6.60 -17.19
C THR A 163 10.59 -5.13 -17.04
N ALA A 164 11.02 -4.30 -18.00
CA ALA A 164 10.78 -2.85 -18.02
C ALA A 164 9.33 -2.50 -18.46
N MET A 165 8.35 -3.21 -17.96
CA MET A 165 6.90 -2.92 -18.02
C MET A 165 6.13 -3.77 -17.02
N SER A 166 4.97 -3.29 -16.58
CA SER A 166 4.02 -4.10 -15.79
C SER A 166 3.32 -5.15 -16.64
N GLY A 167 2.94 -6.27 -16.03
CA GLY A 167 2.02 -7.24 -16.64
C GLY A 167 0.57 -6.75 -16.61
N TYR A 168 -0.24 -7.17 -17.58
CA TYR A 168 -1.70 -6.97 -17.55
C TYR A 168 -2.37 -8.04 -16.68
N PRO A 169 -3.49 -7.74 -16.02
CA PRO A 169 -4.29 -6.51 -16.02
C PRO A 169 -3.65 -5.30 -15.34
N GLY A 170 -2.67 -5.48 -14.42
CA GLY A 170 -2.10 -4.42 -13.60
C GLY A 170 -1.63 -3.17 -14.37
N ALA A 171 -1.11 -3.37 -15.59
CA ALA A 171 -0.67 -2.28 -16.47
C ALA A 171 -1.81 -1.41 -17.05
N TYR A 172 -3.08 -1.81 -16.91
CA TYR A 172 -4.20 -1.04 -17.43
C TYR A 172 -4.35 0.28 -16.69
N HIS A 173 -4.59 1.38 -17.42
CA HIS A 173 -4.49 2.75 -16.91
C HIS A 173 -5.40 3.07 -15.70
N ASP A 174 -6.53 2.37 -15.54
CA ASP A 174 -7.45 2.59 -14.42
C ASP A 174 -7.09 1.80 -13.16
N TYR A 175 -6.15 0.85 -13.23
CA TYR A 175 -5.81 -0.02 -12.12
C TYR A 175 -4.51 0.45 -11.44
N ILE A 176 -4.30 -0.02 -10.22
CA ILE A 176 -3.04 0.24 -9.49
C ILE A 176 -2.15 -0.99 -9.61
N SER A 177 -0.98 -0.82 -10.19
CA SER A 177 0.05 -1.86 -10.32
C SER A 177 1.18 -1.64 -9.32
N VAL A 178 1.50 -2.68 -8.56
CA VAL A 178 2.43 -2.62 -7.43
C VAL A 178 3.73 -3.34 -7.74
N THR A 179 4.84 -2.60 -7.72
CA THR A 179 6.21 -3.13 -7.80
C THR A 179 6.73 -3.56 -6.44
N SER A 180 7.77 -4.36 -6.43
CA SER A 180 8.37 -4.91 -5.21
C SER A 180 9.71 -4.28 -4.89
N PHE A 181 9.92 -3.93 -3.61
CA PHE A 181 11.22 -3.62 -3.06
C PHE A 181 11.55 -4.50 -1.85
N SER A 182 12.83 -4.55 -1.53
CA SER A 182 13.41 -5.35 -0.44
C SER A 182 13.73 -4.51 0.80
N PRO A 183 14.11 -5.12 1.93
CA PRO A 183 14.41 -4.40 3.17
C PRO A 183 15.47 -3.31 3.07
N ASP A 184 16.33 -3.34 2.04
CA ASP A 184 17.33 -2.32 1.71
C ASP A 184 16.74 -1.10 0.97
N TYR A 185 15.41 -1.05 0.78
CA TYR A 185 14.67 -0.07 -0.03
C TYR A 185 15.07 -0.03 -1.51
N LEU A 186 15.78 -1.05 -1.97
CA LEU A 186 16.15 -1.21 -3.37
C LEU A 186 15.15 -2.13 -4.09
N PRO A 187 15.02 -2.01 -5.42
CA PRO A 187 14.17 -2.90 -6.20
C PRO A 187 14.50 -4.36 -5.93
N ALA A 188 13.48 -5.21 -5.79
CA ALA A 188 13.67 -6.64 -5.74
C ALA A 188 14.16 -7.15 -7.10
N TYR A 189 15.05 -8.15 -7.11
CA TYR A 189 15.71 -8.63 -8.34
C TYR A 189 14.75 -9.12 -9.43
N TYR A 190 13.56 -9.51 -9.04
CA TYR A 190 12.53 -10.07 -9.93
C TYR A 190 11.50 -9.03 -10.37
N THR A 191 11.41 -7.86 -9.70
CA THR A 191 10.28 -6.94 -9.92
C THR A 191 10.22 -6.42 -11.34
N ASN A 192 9.00 -6.38 -11.89
CA ASN A 192 8.75 -5.55 -13.06
C ASN A 192 8.78 -4.07 -12.66
N TYR A 193 9.13 -3.19 -13.60
CA TYR A 193 9.31 -1.75 -13.40
C TYR A 193 8.98 -0.95 -14.67
N GLY A 194 8.82 0.36 -14.59
CA GLY A 194 8.59 1.22 -15.75
C GLY A 194 7.12 1.38 -16.14
N PRO A 195 6.77 1.39 -17.44
CA PRO A 195 5.41 1.67 -17.88
C PRO A 195 4.38 0.73 -17.25
N GLY A 196 3.27 1.30 -16.80
CA GLY A 196 2.19 0.59 -16.12
C GLY A 196 2.43 0.30 -14.64
N CYS A 197 3.63 0.57 -14.11
CA CYS A 197 3.93 0.44 -12.68
C CYS A 197 3.60 1.75 -11.95
N ASN A 198 2.75 1.70 -10.92
CA ASN A 198 2.21 2.93 -10.30
C ASN A 198 2.78 3.24 -8.92
N ILE A 199 3.09 2.22 -8.12
CA ILE A 199 3.52 2.35 -6.73
C ILE A 199 4.38 1.17 -6.32
N SER A 200 5.23 1.35 -5.31
CA SER A 200 6.06 0.29 -4.72
C SER A 200 5.61 -0.09 -3.32
N ALA A 201 5.79 -1.35 -2.96
CA ALA A 201 5.57 -1.84 -1.61
C ALA A 201 6.55 -2.97 -1.24
N PRO A 202 6.66 -3.32 0.07
CA PRO A 202 7.49 -4.42 0.52
C PRO A 202 7.08 -5.76 -0.12
N GLY A 203 7.94 -6.37 -0.90
CA GLY A 203 7.70 -7.69 -1.48
C GLY A 203 8.81 -8.69 -1.20
N GLY A 204 9.90 -8.22 -0.58
CA GLY A 204 11.02 -9.05 -0.19
C GLY A 204 12.00 -9.37 -1.32
N ASP A 205 13.19 -9.83 -0.95
CA ASP A 205 14.24 -10.28 -1.87
C ASP A 205 15.27 -11.11 -1.12
N TYR A 206 15.27 -12.43 -1.27
CA TYR A 206 16.26 -13.29 -0.61
C TYR A 206 17.70 -13.05 -1.08
N LYS A 207 17.89 -12.38 -2.23
CA LYS A 207 19.22 -12.09 -2.82
C LYS A 207 19.88 -10.82 -2.28
N ILE A 208 19.30 -10.14 -1.31
CA ILE A 208 19.94 -8.93 -0.75
C ILE A 208 21.26 -9.23 -0.03
N SER A 209 21.52 -10.50 0.30
CA SER A 209 22.73 -10.93 0.99
C SER A 209 23.27 -12.22 0.41
N ALA A 210 24.60 -12.34 0.38
CA ALA A 210 25.29 -13.57 0.02
C ALA A 210 25.15 -14.72 1.05
N ASP A 211 24.55 -14.44 2.21
CA ASP A 211 24.32 -15.41 3.27
C ASP A 211 22.96 -16.08 3.08
N ALA A 212 22.97 -17.37 2.72
CA ALA A 212 21.77 -18.17 2.47
C ALA A 212 20.82 -18.32 3.67
N ALA A 213 21.22 -17.85 4.87
CA ALA A 213 20.40 -17.91 6.08
C ALA A 213 19.37 -16.76 6.17
N LYS A 214 19.22 -15.91 5.14
CA LYS A 214 18.45 -14.66 5.25
C LYS A 214 17.11 -14.68 4.53
N THR A 215 16.27 -15.66 4.85
CA THR A 215 14.83 -15.63 4.59
C THR A 215 14.14 -14.39 5.22
N TYR A 216 14.76 -13.77 6.23
CA TYR A 216 14.28 -12.51 6.84
C TYR A 216 14.21 -11.31 5.89
N ALA A 217 14.75 -11.41 4.69
CA ALA A 217 14.62 -10.41 3.64
C ALA A 217 13.34 -10.58 2.80
N GLU A 218 12.56 -11.60 3.07
CA GLU A 218 11.27 -11.87 2.46
C GLU A 218 10.12 -11.40 3.38
N VAL A 219 8.89 -11.46 2.89
CA VAL A 219 7.71 -11.07 3.68
C VAL A 219 7.23 -12.26 4.49
N LEU A 220 7.12 -12.08 5.80
CA LEU A 220 6.53 -13.07 6.71
C LEU A 220 5.02 -12.90 6.76
N SER A 221 4.26 -13.97 6.56
CA SER A 221 2.80 -13.98 6.69
C SER A 221 2.26 -15.35 7.05
N THR A 222 0.95 -15.48 7.13
CA THR A 222 0.27 -16.75 7.41
C THR A 222 0.40 -17.73 6.24
N VAL A 223 0.59 -19.00 6.55
CA VAL A 223 0.61 -20.10 5.58
C VAL A 223 -0.19 -21.29 6.11
N PRO A 224 -0.71 -22.18 5.25
CA PRO A 224 -1.26 -23.45 5.72
C PRO A 224 -0.17 -24.31 6.34
N SER A 225 -0.41 -24.82 7.55
CA SER A 225 0.52 -25.71 8.27
C SER A 225 0.75 -27.04 7.57
N GLU A 226 -0.13 -27.41 6.64
CA GLU A 226 -0.04 -28.61 5.83
C GLU A 226 1.05 -28.57 4.74
N LEU A 227 1.59 -27.38 4.43
CA LEU A 227 2.70 -27.26 3.49
C LEU A 227 3.99 -27.81 4.06
N SER A 228 4.59 -28.76 3.37
CA SER A 228 5.79 -29.47 3.83
C SER A 228 6.99 -28.57 3.98
N GLU A 229 7.10 -27.53 3.17
CA GLU A 229 8.21 -26.54 3.20
C GLU A 229 8.27 -25.74 4.51
N TYR A 230 7.14 -25.62 5.22
CA TYR A 230 7.05 -24.89 6.50
C TYR A 230 7.06 -25.79 7.73
N ASN A 231 7.22 -27.11 7.57
CA ASN A 231 7.35 -28.09 8.67
C ASN A 231 6.27 -27.97 9.75
N GLY A 232 5.03 -27.71 9.37
CA GLY A 232 3.89 -27.56 10.29
C GLY A 232 3.78 -26.19 10.94
N ALA A 233 4.54 -25.20 10.49
CA ALA A 233 4.39 -23.81 10.96
C ALA A 233 3.20 -23.13 10.29
N ASP A 234 2.53 -22.25 11.04
CA ASP A 234 1.40 -21.44 10.56
C ASP A 234 1.85 -20.15 9.87
N TYR A 235 3.16 -19.90 9.83
CA TYR A 235 3.79 -18.68 9.29
C TYR A 235 4.99 -19.04 8.43
N GLY A 236 5.13 -18.35 7.29
CA GLY A 236 6.22 -18.58 6.36
C GLY A 236 6.65 -17.31 5.64
N PHE A 237 7.84 -17.38 5.09
CA PHE A 237 8.40 -16.29 4.29
C PHE A 237 8.14 -16.54 2.81
N MET A 238 7.66 -15.51 2.10
CA MET A 238 7.54 -15.50 0.63
C MET A 238 8.00 -14.16 0.08
N GLN A 239 8.41 -14.16 -1.19
CA GLN A 239 8.76 -12.94 -1.91
C GLN A 239 8.00 -12.84 -3.23
N GLY A 240 7.79 -11.62 -3.70
CA GLY A 240 7.12 -11.37 -4.97
C GLY A 240 6.39 -10.02 -4.99
N THR A 241 6.10 -9.53 -6.19
CA THR A 241 5.11 -8.46 -6.34
C THR A 241 3.74 -8.89 -5.80
N SER A 242 3.50 -10.21 -5.71
CA SER A 242 2.37 -10.82 -5.03
C SER A 242 2.31 -10.51 -3.54
N MET A 243 3.44 -10.30 -2.86
CA MET A 243 3.53 -9.92 -1.44
C MET A 243 3.53 -8.40 -1.29
N ALA A 244 4.00 -7.66 -2.30
CA ALA A 244 3.93 -6.21 -2.33
C ALA A 244 2.48 -5.70 -2.51
N CYS A 245 1.73 -6.29 -3.41
CA CYS A 245 0.35 -5.93 -3.73
C CYS A 245 -0.59 -5.86 -2.50
N PRO A 246 -0.63 -6.87 -1.60
CA PRO A 246 -1.50 -6.85 -0.42
C PRO A 246 -1.12 -5.76 0.59
N HIS A 247 0.13 -5.29 0.65
CA HIS A 247 0.47 -4.13 1.48
C HIS A 247 -0.29 -2.88 1.01
N VAL A 248 -0.32 -2.62 -0.30
CA VAL A 248 -1.06 -1.48 -0.85
C VAL A 248 -2.57 -1.65 -0.63
N SER A 249 -3.09 -2.87 -0.81
CA SER A 249 -4.51 -3.17 -0.57
C SER A 249 -4.91 -2.99 0.90
N GLY A 250 -4.04 -3.42 1.81
CA GLY A 250 -4.23 -3.21 3.25
C GLY A 250 -4.20 -1.72 3.63
N VAL A 251 -3.27 -0.95 3.06
CA VAL A 251 -3.21 0.51 3.27
C VAL A 251 -4.44 1.20 2.71
N ALA A 252 -4.93 0.79 1.52
CA ALA A 252 -6.18 1.29 0.97
C ALA A 252 -7.37 0.98 1.89
N ALA A 253 -7.44 -0.24 2.44
CA ALA A 253 -8.50 -0.63 3.38
C ALA A 253 -8.45 0.21 4.68
N LEU A 254 -7.26 0.48 5.22
CA LEU A 254 -7.10 1.40 6.36
C LEU A 254 -7.60 2.81 6.02
N GLY A 255 -7.26 3.31 4.83
CA GLY A 255 -7.70 4.63 4.37
C GLY A 255 -9.22 4.74 4.27
N LEU A 256 -9.89 3.72 3.70
CA LEU A 256 -11.36 3.69 3.62
C LEU A 256 -12.00 3.55 4.99
N SER A 257 -11.47 2.70 5.87
CA SER A 257 -11.94 2.57 7.25
C SER A 257 -11.85 3.89 8.00
N TYR A 258 -10.73 4.60 7.84
CA TYR A 258 -10.53 5.92 8.46
C TYR A 258 -11.44 7.00 7.85
N ALA A 259 -11.71 6.94 6.54
CA ALA A 259 -12.68 7.81 5.89
C ALA A 259 -14.09 7.63 6.48
N LEU A 260 -14.51 6.37 6.69
CA LEU A 260 -15.78 6.06 7.38
C LEU A 260 -15.82 6.64 8.79
N GLU A 261 -14.75 6.45 9.58
CA GLU A 261 -14.63 7.02 10.94
C GLU A 261 -14.76 8.54 10.93
N LYS A 262 -14.18 9.21 9.93
CA LYS A 262 -14.23 10.67 9.78
C LYS A 262 -15.48 11.18 9.06
N GLY A 263 -16.39 10.31 8.66
CA GLY A 263 -17.59 10.67 7.90
C GLY A 263 -17.27 11.32 6.55
N LYS A 264 -16.19 10.88 5.89
CA LYS A 264 -15.72 11.40 4.61
C LYS A 264 -15.95 10.41 3.49
N LYS A 265 -16.33 10.93 2.32
CA LYS A 265 -16.49 10.18 1.10
C LYS A 265 -15.72 10.83 -0.03
N PHE A 266 -15.06 10.02 -0.83
CA PHE A 266 -14.22 10.45 -1.95
C PHE A 266 -14.73 9.85 -3.26
N THR A 267 -14.46 10.51 -4.37
CA THR A 267 -14.52 9.85 -5.66
C THR A 267 -13.39 8.82 -5.78
N LEU A 268 -13.55 7.84 -6.66
CA LEU A 268 -12.51 6.84 -6.89
C LEU A 268 -11.17 7.49 -7.29
N ASP A 269 -11.21 8.50 -8.17
CA ASP A 269 -10.01 9.18 -8.63
C ASP A 269 -9.31 9.98 -7.53
N GLU A 270 -10.06 10.63 -6.64
CA GLU A 270 -9.49 11.28 -5.45
C GLU A 270 -8.80 10.26 -4.55
N PHE A 271 -9.47 9.13 -4.27
CA PHE A 271 -8.91 8.12 -3.39
C PHE A 271 -7.69 7.42 -4.02
N LYS A 272 -7.73 7.08 -5.32
CA LYS A 272 -6.54 6.58 -6.06
C LYS A 272 -5.39 7.58 -6.01
N THR A 273 -5.68 8.86 -6.21
CA THR A 273 -4.68 9.94 -6.11
C THR A 273 -4.06 9.98 -4.71
N MET A 274 -4.87 9.87 -3.65
CA MET A 274 -4.35 9.81 -2.28
C MET A 274 -3.43 8.61 -2.06
N ILE A 275 -3.79 7.42 -2.53
CA ILE A 275 -2.93 6.23 -2.46
C ILE A 275 -1.60 6.50 -3.18
N LEU A 276 -1.64 6.96 -4.42
CA LEU A 276 -0.45 7.13 -5.26
C LEU A 276 0.44 8.31 -4.82
N THR A 277 -0.07 9.22 -4.01
CA THR A 277 0.71 10.35 -3.46
C THR A 277 1.12 10.18 -2.01
N SER A 278 0.59 9.15 -1.33
CA SER A 278 0.98 8.78 0.04
C SER A 278 2.19 7.86 0.03
N VAL A 279 3.34 8.39 -0.38
CA VAL A 279 4.54 7.60 -0.61
C VAL A 279 5.79 8.29 -0.07
N ASN A 280 6.81 7.49 0.24
CA ASN A 280 8.17 7.95 0.47
C ASN A 280 8.98 7.83 -0.83
N ASP A 281 9.87 8.79 -1.04
CA ASP A 281 10.76 8.81 -2.19
C ASP A 281 11.75 7.64 -2.14
N MET A 282 11.78 6.84 -3.18
CA MET A 282 12.72 5.73 -3.35
C MET A 282 13.96 6.12 -4.14
N GLU A 283 13.93 7.20 -4.92
CA GLU A 283 15.05 7.63 -5.77
C GLU A 283 16.31 7.88 -4.95
N THR A 284 16.15 8.35 -3.72
CA THR A 284 17.26 8.58 -2.78
C THR A 284 18.08 7.32 -2.48
N TYR A 285 17.43 6.14 -2.56
CA TYR A 285 18.07 4.85 -2.28
C TYR A 285 18.66 4.17 -3.53
N LEU A 286 18.35 4.66 -4.74
CA LEU A 286 18.84 4.10 -6.00
C LEU A 286 20.28 4.53 -6.34
N ASP A 287 21.04 4.90 -5.33
CA ASP A 287 22.49 5.16 -5.42
C ASP A 287 23.25 3.97 -4.84
N GLY A 288 24.36 3.59 -5.49
CA GLY A 288 25.16 2.45 -5.08
C GLY A 288 24.96 1.24 -5.99
N SER A 289 25.15 0.05 -5.45
CA SER A 289 25.07 -1.21 -6.20
C SER A 289 24.30 -2.27 -5.40
N LYS A 290 23.54 -3.08 -6.14
CA LYS A 290 22.97 -4.33 -5.65
C LYS A 290 23.37 -5.44 -6.60
N THR A 291 23.83 -6.57 -6.07
CA THR A 291 24.30 -7.69 -6.89
C THR A 291 23.22 -8.13 -7.88
N GLY A 292 23.59 -8.17 -9.16
CA GLY A 292 22.67 -8.57 -10.25
C GLY A 292 21.71 -7.50 -10.73
N LEU A 293 21.73 -6.28 -10.20
CA LEU A 293 20.90 -5.16 -10.64
C LEU A 293 21.74 -3.95 -11.08
N VAL A 294 21.30 -3.31 -12.16
CA VAL A 294 21.75 -1.98 -12.58
C VAL A 294 20.73 -0.97 -12.06
N LEU A 295 20.99 -0.37 -10.89
CA LEU A 295 20.01 0.50 -10.19
C LEU A 295 19.57 1.70 -11.05
N ALA A 296 20.42 2.19 -11.94
CA ALA A 296 20.08 3.26 -12.86
C ALA A 296 18.87 2.92 -13.78
N ASP A 297 18.66 1.63 -14.08
CA ASP A 297 17.53 1.19 -14.91
C ASP A 297 16.19 1.36 -14.22
N TYR A 298 16.19 1.42 -12.89
CA TYR A 298 14.99 1.55 -12.06
C TYR A 298 14.62 2.99 -11.72
N ARG A 299 15.52 3.97 -11.96
CA ARG A 299 15.26 5.38 -11.67
C ARG A 299 14.00 5.87 -12.39
N LYS A 300 13.07 6.49 -11.62
CA LYS A 300 11.76 6.96 -12.06
C LYS A 300 10.86 5.87 -12.66
N LYS A 301 11.11 4.61 -12.32
CA LYS A 301 10.37 3.47 -12.87
C LYS A 301 9.75 2.54 -11.80
N MET A 302 9.91 2.89 -10.52
CA MET A 302 9.33 2.17 -9.40
C MET A 302 7.97 2.75 -8.96
N GLY A 303 7.24 3.37 -9.90
CA GLY A 303 6.02 4.11 -9.61
C GLY A 303 6.30 5.43 -8.90
N THR A 304 5.33 5.89 -8.11
CA THR A 304 5.42 7.17 -7.38
C THR A 304 6.32 7.10 -6.14
N GLY A 305 6.63 5.91 -5.65
CA GLY A 305 7.44 5.66 -4.48
C GLY A 305 6.92 4.53 -3.60
N SER A 306 7.49 4.36 -2.42
CA SER A 306 7.10 3.35 -1.44
C SER A 306 5.87 3.80 -0.67
N ILE A 307 4.81 2.98 -0.65
CA ILE A 307 3.54 3.29 0.06
C ILE A 307 3.78 3.62 1.54
N ASP A 308 3.05 4.60 2.05
CA ASP A 308 3.08 5.03 3.46
C ASP A 308 1.65 5.17 4.01
N ALA A 309 1.27 4.26 4.90
CA ALA A 309 -0.06 4.21 5.48
C ALA A 309 -0.40 5.50 6.26
N TYR A 310 0.56 6.04 7.03
CA TYR A 310 0.31 7.25 7.83
C TYR A 310 0.04 8.46 6.93
N GLN A 311 0.77 8.59 5.82
CA GLN A 311 0.50 9.67 4.86
C GLN A 311 -0.90 9.56 4.28
N LEU A 312 -1.37 8.34 3.95
CA LEU A 312 -2.73 8.14 3.44
C LEU A 312 -3.77 8.57 4.48
N LEU A 313 -3.63 8.14 5.73
CA LEU A 313 -4.56 8.53 6.80
C LEU A 313 -4.57 10.06 7.00
N MET A 314 -3.41 10.71 6.95
CA MET A 314 -3.34 12.17 7.04
C MET A 314 -3.97 12.88 5.83
N GLN A 315 -3.84 12.35 4.62
CA GLN A 315 -4.55 12.88 3.46
C GLN A 315 -6.07 12.71 3.60
N VAL A 316 -6.54 11.55 4.04
CA VAL A 316 -7.96 11.30 4.35
C VAL A 316 -8.46 12.29 5.41
N GLU A 317 -7.69 12.53 6.46
CA GLU A 317 -8.02 13.53 7.50
C GLU A 317 -8.02 14.97 6.95
N GLY A 318 -7.22 15.25 5.94
CA GLY A 318 -6.98 16.59 5.41
C GLY A 318 -5.84 17.33 6.11
N THR A 319 -4.99 16.59 6.85
CA THR A 319 -3.82 17.11 7.55
C THR A 319 -2.60 17.13 6.62
N PRO A 320 -1.99 18.30 6.32
CA PRO A 320 -0.83 18.38 5.46
C PRO A 320 0.38 17.64 6.03
N CYS A 321 1.10 16.90 5.18
CA CYS A 321 2.32 16.19 5.56
C CYS A 321 3.57 17.02 5.29
N LEU A 322 4.46 17.09 6.28
CA LEU A 322 5.80 17.68 6.18
C LEU A 322 6.84 16.55 6.26
N ARG A 323 7.60 16.37 5.18
CA ARG A 323 8.67 15.37 5.15
C ARG A 323 9.94 15.91 5.78
N ALA A 324 10.56 15.15 6.66
CA ALA A 324 11.82 15.47 7.32
C ALA A 324 12.84 14.35 7.11
N LYS A 325 14.11 14.73 6.92
CA LYS A 325 15.24 13.80 6.88
C LYS A 325 15.82 13.67 8.28
N VAL A 326 16.01 12.45 8.74
CA VAL A 326 16.64 12.16 10.03
C VAL A 326 18.09 12.65 10.03
N GLY A 327 18.53 13.24 11.14
CA GLY A 327 19.90 13.74 11.31
C GLY A 327 20.17 15.09 10.62
N THR A 328 19.20 15.68 9.95
CA THR A 328 19.38 16.94 9.24
C THR A 328 18.45 18.02 9.81
N LYS A 329 19.01 19.18 10.15
CA LYS A 329 18.24 20.37 10.52
C LYS A 329 17.63 20.97 9.27
N GLN A 330 16.30 21.07 9.22
CA GLN A 330 15.56 21.48 8.04
C GLN A 330 14.79 22.77 8.26
N LEU A 331 14.65 23.55 7.19
CA LEU A 331 13.83 24.77 7.11
C LEU A 331 12.70 24.54 6.11
N VAL A 332 11.47 24.40 6.61
CA VAL A 332 10.29 24.11 5.80
C VAL A 332 9.47 25.37 5.57
N ALA A 333 9.27 25.73 4.29
CA ALA A 333 8.40 26.86 3.93
C ALA A 333 6.93 26.48 4.12
N LEU A 334 6.20 27.28 4.90
CA LEU A 334 4.81 27.01 5.26
C LEU A 334 3.80 27.89 4.50
N THR A 335 4.24 28.91 3.78
CA THR A 335 3.40 29.92 3.14
C THR A 335 2.26 29.33 2.30
N LYS A 336 2.56 28.31 1.50
CA LYS A 336 1.57 27.62 0.66
C LYS A 336 0.40 27.00 1.43
N TYR A 337 0.61 26.66 2.69
CA TYR A 337 -0.42 26.04 3.52
C TYR A 337 -1.33 27.06 4.21
N PHE A 338 -0.91 28.33 4.30
CA PHE A 338 -1.66 29.39 4.93
C PHE A 338 -2.34 30.33 3.92
N GLY A 339 -2.24 30.03 2.62
CA GLY A 339 -2.97 30.70 1.56
C GLY A 339 -2.54 32.14 1.27
N GLY A 340 -1.48 32.64 1.93
CA GLY A 340 -0.97 33.99 1.77
C GLY A 340 0.42 34.07 1.15
N SER A 341 0.87 35.27 0.84
CA SER A 341 2.28 35.54 0.58
C SER A 341 3.06 35.66 1.88
N ALA A 342 4.37 35.42 1.83
CA ALA A 342 5.22 35.51 3.02
C ALA A 342 5.18 36.91 3.69
N SER A 343 4.93 37.95 2.91
CA SER A 343 4.83 39.35 3.40
C SER A 343 3.55 39.63 4.20
N ASN A 344 2.52 38.78 4.05
CA ASN A 344 1.21 39.00 4.70
C ASN A 344 1.00 38.07 5.91
N LEU A 345 2.00 37.24 6.24
CA LEU A 345 1.94 36.25 7.31
C LEU A 345 3.06 36.49 8.33
N THR A 346 2.69 36.51 9.59
CA THR A 346 3.65 36.50 10.71
C THR A 346 3.42 35.22 11.50
N TYR A 347 4.43 34.35 11.57
CA TYR A 347 4.34 33.13 12.35
C TYR A 347 4.60 33.46 13.82
N LEU A 348 3.65 33.09 14.71
CA LEU A 348 3.69 33.43 16.14
C LEU A 348 4.32 32.36 16.99
N ARG A 349 3.85 31.13 16.79
CA ARG A 349 4.25 30.01 17.65
C ARG A 349 4.21 28.68 16.92
N VAL A 350 5.01 27.77 17.42
CA VAL A 350 5.04 26.37 17.03
C VAL A 350 4.85 25.56 18.30
N GLU A 351 3.91 24.64 18.27
CA GLU A 351 3.55 23.82 19.41
C GLU A 351 3.66 22.34 19.06
N MET A 352 4.43 21.62 19.85
CA MET A 352 4.60 20.17 19.72
C MET A 352 4.68 19.59 21.13
N THR A 353 3.88 18.54 21.39
CA THR A 353 3.91 17.89 22.71
C THR A 353 5.24 17.20 22.95
N ARG A 354 5.61 17.02 24.22
CA ARG A 354 6.84 16.29 24.56
C ARG A 354 6.83 14.87 24.01
N GLU A 355 5.69 14.18 24.09
CA GLU A 355 5.51 12.85 23.53
C GLU A 355 5.81 12.83 22.01
N ASN A 356 5.29 13.80 21.27
CA ASN A 356 5.54 13.90 19.83
C ASN A 356 7.01 14.24 19.51
N MET A 357 7.65 15.06 20.32
CA MET A 357 9.08 15.33 20.21
C MET A 357 9.91 14.07 20.44
N ASP A 358 9.58 13.29 21.45
CA ASP A 358 10.28 12.04 21.80
C ASP A 358 10.13 10.97 20.71
N LYS A 359 8.97 10.87 20.04
CA LYS A 359 8.74 9.99 18.87
C LYS A 359 9.72 10.27 17.73
N LEU A 360 10.07 11.52 17.50
CA LEU A 360 10.99 11.95 16.44
C LEU A 360 12.43 12.20 16.91
N GLY A 361 12.71 11.97 18.20
CA GLY A 361 14.02 12.24 18.81
C GLY A 361 14.40 13.73 18.78
N ILE A 362 13.41 14.63 18.86
CA ILE A 362 13.62 16.08 18.86
C ILE A 362 14.01 16.52 20.27
N THR A 363 15.23 17.05 20.42
CA THR A 363 15.77 17.54 21.68
C THR A 363 15.56 19.04 21.87
N GLU A 364 15.60 19.81 20.79
CA GLU A 364 15.31 21.25 20.76
C GLU A 364 13.92 21.47 20.15
N ALA A 365 13.05 22.21 20.85
CA ALA A 365 11.71 22.48 20.36
C ALA A 365 11.73 23.09 18.95
N PRO A 366 10.87 22.63 18.03
CA PRO A 366 10.74 23.27 16.73
C PRO A 366 10.40 24.75 16.85
N SER A 367 10.90 25.57 15.93
CA SER A 367 10.75 27.01 15.99
C SER A 367 10.61 27.62 14.59
N ILE A 368 10.25 28.89 14.54
CA ILE A 368 10.28 29.65 13.27
C ILE A 368 11.61 30.37 13.14
N SER A 369 12.26 30.16 12.01
CA SER A 369 13.49 30.85 11.64
C SER A 369 13.36 31.36 10.19
N TYR A 370 13.60 32.64 10.00
CA TYR A 370 13.45 33.31 8.67
C TYR A 370 12.09 33.02 8.00
N GLY A 371 10.99 33.01 8.78
CA GLY A 371 9.65 32.72 8.26
C GLY A 371 9.40 31.28 7.82
N LYS A 372 10.26 30.36 8.20
CA LYS A 372 10.14 28.92 7.92
C LYS A 372 10.14 28.13 9.23
N LEU A 373 9.45 26.99 9.23
CA LEU A 373 9.54 26.04 10.32
C LEU A 373 10.91 25.39 10.32
N MET A 374 11.62 25.52 11.44
CA MET A 374 12.87 24.82 11.69
C MET A 374 12.60 23.60 12.54
N ILE A 375 13.01 22.42 12.06
CA ILE A 375 12.85 21.16 12.75
C ILE A 375 14.09 20.27 12.57
N HIS A 376 14.45 19.52 13.62
CA HIS A 376 15.55 18.57 13.60
C HIS A 376 15.11 17.24 14.22
N CYS A 377 14.83 16.26 13.39
CA CYS A 377 14.46 14.90 13.80
C CYS A 377 15.73 14.03 13.86
N THR A 378 15.95 13.32 14.97
CA THR A 378 17.08 12.40 15.12
C THR A 378 16.69 10.94 15.05
N LYS A 379 15.36 10.66 15.04
CA LYS A 379 14.80 9.31 14.87
C LYS A 379 13.78 9.31 13.73
N PRO A 380 13.68 8.21 12.97
CA PRO A 380 12.57 8.01 12.07
C PRO A 380 11.26 7.88 12.87
N GLY A 381 10.17 8.34 12.29
CA GLY A 381 8.86 8.28 12.94
C GLY A 381 7.89 9.28 12.38
N VAL A 382 6.71 9.36 13.00
CA VAL A 382 5.63 10.28 12.65
C VAL A 382 5.08 10.96 13.89
N ALA A 383 4.76 12.25 13.76
CA ALA A 383 4.15 13.00 14.86
C ALA A 383 3.44 14.25 14.33
N LYS A 384 2.54 14.82 15.13
CA LYS A 384 1.83 16.03 14.79
C LYS A 384 2.47 17.27 15.41
N ILE A 385 2.41 18.40 14.71
CA ILE A 385 2.90 19.71 15.12
C ILE A 385 1.89 20.78 14.70
N SER A 386 1.63 21.76 15.56
CA SER A 386 0.76 22.87 15.26
C SER A 386 1.57 24.14 15.04
N VAL A 387 1.19 24.91 14.01
CA VAL A 387 1.78 26.22 13.70
C VAL A 387 0.67 27.26 13.67
N THR A 388 0.86 28.33 14.43
CA THR A 388 -0.03 29.49 14.42
C THR A 388 0.65 30.67 13.71
N ALA A 389 -0.05 31.24 12.75
CA ALA A 389 0.32 32.44 12.05
C ALA A 389 -0.73 33.53 12.25
N ILE A 390 -0.33 34.78 12.17
CA ILE A 390 -1.23 35.94 12.03
C ILE A 390 -1.29 36.37 10.56
N ALA A 391 -2.49 36.48 10.04
CA ALA A 391 -2.76 37.09 8.75
C ALA A 391 -3.20 38.55 8.94
N GLY A 392 -2.55 39.50 8.24
CA GLY A 392 -2.90 40.92 8.30
C GLY A 392 -2.46 41.65 9.55
N GLY A 393 -1.59 41.09 10.38
CA GLY A 393 -0.97 41.77 11.51
C GLY A 393 0.11 42.76 11.04
N GLY A 394 0.23 43.90 11.70
CA GLY A 394 1.25 44.91 11.37
C GLY A 394 1.34 46.01 12.41
N SER A 395 2.41 46.78 12.35
CA SER A 395 2.55 48.02 13.16
C SER A 395 2.10 49.23 12.35
N VAL A 396 1.23 50.02 12.93
CA VAL A 396 0.92 51.38 12.39
C VAL A 396 1.86 52.35 13.05
N GLY A 397 2.36 53.34 12.31
CA GLY A 397 3.33 54.30 12.80
C GLY A 397 2.99 54.86 14.18
N GLY A 398 3.93 54.75 15.14
CA GLY A 398 3.73 55.10 16.55
C GLY A 398 3.73 53.97 17.54
N GLY A 399 4.00 52.72 17.11
CA GLY A 399 4.23 51.57 18.02
C GLY A 399 2.98 50.77 18.42
N SER A 400 1.81 51.07 17.87
CA SER A 400 0.62 50.24 18.06
C SER A 400 0.59 49.09 17.09
N SER A 401 0.62 47.88 17.57
CA SER A 401 0.37 46.68 16.74
C SER A 401 -1.12 46.54 16.47
N MET A 402 -1.52 46.49 15.21
CA MET A 402 -2.87 46.05 14.84
C MET A 402 -2.90 44.52 14.85
N GLY A 403 -3.86 43.94 15.58
CA GLY A 403 -4.08 42.51 15.62
C GLY A 403 -4.62 41.99 14.28
N GLY A 404 -3.90 41.09 13.67
CA GLY A 404 -4.46 40.27 12.58
C GLY A 404 -5.21 39.07 13.13
N GLN A 405 -5.82 38.28 12.26
CA GLN A 405 -6.50 37.05 12.62
C GLN A 405 -5.51 35.91 12.81
N GLU A 406 -5.55 35.25 13.95
CA GLU A 406 -4.78 34.02 14.17
C GLU A 406 -5.35 32.85 13.36
N ILE A 407 -4.47 32.13 12.68
CA ILE A 407 -4.76 30.93 11.92
C ILE A 407 -3.85 29.82 12.47
N THR A 408 -4.42 28.79 13.06
CA THR A 408 -3.67 27.61 13.51
C THR A 408 -3.90 26.46 12.54
N LYS A 409 -2.81 25.82 12.14
CA LYS A 409 -2.86 24.60 11.34
C LYS A 409 -2.03 23.50 11.97
N GLU A 410 -2.58 22.31 11.96
CA GLU A 410 -1.89 21.09 12.32
C GLU A 410 -1.20 20.49 11.09
N PHE A 411 0.00 19.96 11.29
CA PHE A 411 0.79 19.27 10.28
C PHE A 411 1.24 17.92 10.83
N ALA A 412 1.30 16.92 9.96
CA ALA A 412 1.95 15.65 10.24
C ALA A 412 3.42 15.73 9.80
N VAL A 413 4.35 15.56 10.72
CA VAL A 413 5.78 15.44 10.43
C VAL A 413 6.10 13.96 10.21
N ILE A 414 6.70 13.65 9.06
CA ILE A 414 7.12 12.30 8.68
C ILE A 414 8.63 12.33 8.52
N ALA A 415 9.34 11.79 9.50
CA ALA A 415 10.79 11.69 9.48
C ALA A 415 11.23 10.32 8.97
N ARG A 416 12.09 10.31 7.95
CA ARG A 416 12.66 9.09 7.36
C ARG A 416 14.18 9.17 7.34
N ALA A 417 14.83 8.03 7.57
CA ALA A 417 16.26 7.91 7.38
C ALA A 417 16.60 8.05 5.89
N THR A 418 17.76 8.65 5.60
CA THR A 418 18.27 8.78 4.21
C THR A 418 19.11 7.60 3.79
N GLU A 419 19.54 6.81 4.77
CA GLU A 419 20.33 5.60 4.57
C GLU A 419 19.66 4.47 5.33
N ASN A 420 19.71 3.28 4.75
CA ASN A 420 19.28 2.07 5.41
C ASN A 420 20.34 1.61 6.42
N ALA A 421 20.45 2.32 7.54
CA ALA A 421 21.44 2.05 8.56
C ALA A 421 21.31 0.65 9.17
N ASN A 422 20.15 0.02 9.08
CA ASN A 422 19.84 -1.24 9.78
C ASN A 422 19.61 -2.43 8.83
N GLY A 423 19.65 -2.23 7.52
CA GLY A 423 19.49 -3.31 6.52
C GLY A 423 18.14 -4.06 6.64
N GLY A 424 17.07 -3.41 7.09
CA GLY A 424 15.81 -4.09 7.33
C GLY A 424 14.56 -3.22 7.30
N TRP A 425 13.43 -3.86 7.47
CA TRP A 425 12.10 -3.28 7.47
C TRP A 425 11.78 -2.31 8.64
N LEU A 426 12.72 -2.08 9.54
CA LEU A 426 12.54 -1.26 10.76
C LEU A 426 13.14 0.12 10.62
#